data_385c4935aca0f4e0c09a0e67f8f1ac8c
#
_entry.id   385c4935aca0f4e0c09a0e67f8f1ac8c
#
_cell.length_a   1.000
_cell.length_b   1.000
_cell.length_c   1.000
_cell.angle_alpha   90.00
_cell.angle_beta   90.00
_cell.angle_gamma   90.00
#
_symmetry.space_group_name_H-M   'P 1'
#
loop_
_entity.id
_entity.type
_entity.pdbx_description
1 polymer ?
#
loop_
_entity_poly.entity_id
_entity_poly.type
_entity_poly.pdbx_seq_one_letter_code
_entity_poly.pdbx_strand_id
1 'polypeptide(L)'
;MKNPSLRAFRLLSAPLLGLALSLGPLLVSATTVDVAGVKLEDRITVAGKPLVLNGAGIRYKAVFKVYTAGLYVEKKASTPDGLLDQTGPKRMTITMLRDIDSAELGKLFSRGMEDNMEKGSFAKLIPGVLRMSQVFSNHKVLKTGETFVLDWVPGTGTVLTIKGKVEGEPFREPEFFEALMRIWLGPKPADWQLKDALLGIKK
;
A
#
# COMPACT_ATOMS: atom_id res chain seq x y z
N MET A 1 84.78 -15.86 -43.16
CA MET A 1 83.93 -15.99 -44.34
C MET A 1 82.47 -15.87 -43.89
N LYS A 2 81.85 -14.82 -44.30
CA LYS A 2 80.42 -14.47 -44.41
C LYS A 2 79.46 -14.98 -43.35
N ASN A 3 79.07 -14.06 -42.42
CA ASN A 3 77.84 -14.12 -41.65
C ASN A 3 76.60 -13.69 -42.51
N PRO A 4 75.46 -14.27 -42.28
CA PRO A 4 74.19 -13.58 -42.59
C PRO A 4 73.42 -13.15 -41.36
N SER A 5 72.90 -11.95 -41.45
CA SER A 5 72.16 -11.15 -40.53
C SER A 5 70.80 -11.75 -40.10
N LEU A 6 70.53 -11.75 -38.80
CA LEU A 6 69.23 -11.95 -38.21
C LEU A 6 68.40 -10.69 -38.33
N ARG A 7 67.26 -10.75 -39.05
CA ARG A 7 66.25 -9.71 -39.09
C ARG A 7 65.33 -9.92 -37.89
N ALA A 8 65.28 -8.94 -37.00
CA ALA A 8 64.34 -8.84 -35.91
C ALA A 8 62.94 -8.53 -36.44
N PHE A 9 61.99 -9.42 -36.17
CA PHE A 9 60.56 -9.19 -36.42
C PHE A 9 60.00 -8.43 -35.21
N ARG A 10 59.61 -7.15 -35.36
CA ARG A 10 58.89 -6.37 -34.37
C ARG A 10 57.39 -6.72 -34.47
N LEU A 11 56.87 -7.42 -33.46
CA LEU A 11 55.45 -7.60 -33.24
C LEU A 11 54.87 -6.29 -32.68
N LEU A 12 54.01 -5.61 -33.47
CA LEU A 12 53.16 -4.53 -32.99
C LEU A 12 51.99 -5.13 -32.21
N SER A 13 52.03 -5.00 -30.90
CA SER A 13 50.86 -5.26 -30.03
C SER A 13 49.99 -4.04 -29.99
N ALA A 14 48.80 -4.11 -30.62
CA ALA A 14 47.75 -3.09 -30.51
C ALA A 14 46.98 -3.30 -29.20
N PRO A 15 46.75 -2.25 -28.37
CA PRO A 15 45.90 -2.38 -27.19
C PRO A 15 44.40 -2.43 -27.60
N LEU A 16 43.71 -3.53 -27.28
CA LEU A 16 42.26 -3.56 -27.31
C LEU A 16 41.72 -2.65 -26.19
N LEU A 17 41.19 -1.50 -26.60
CA LEU A 17 40.47 -0.61 -25.71
C LEU A 17 39.06 -1.22 -25.45
N GLY A 18 38.92 -1.94 -24.32
CA GLY A 18 37.65 -2.49 -23.85
C GLY A 18 36.72 -1.37 -23.44
N LEU A 19 35.67 -1.11 -24.24
CA LEU A 19 34.58 -0.19 -23.92
C LEU A 19 33.69 -0.85 -22.84
N ALA A 20 33.97 -0.58 -21.58
CA ALA A 20 33.09 -0.97 -20.46
C ALA A 20 31.80 -0.14 -20.51
N LEU A 21 30.73 -0.73 -21.05
CA LEU A 21 29.39 -0.17 -20.94
C LEU A 21 28.94 -0.26 -19.48
N SER A 22 29.09 0.82 -18.72
CA SER A 22 28.52 0.94 -17.36
C SER A 22 26.99 1.09 -17.49
N LEU A 23 26.24 -0.01 -17.33
CA LEU A 23 24.81 0.08 -17.05
C LEU A 23 24.64 0.66 -15.63
N GLY A 24 24.54 1.98 -15.53
CA GLY A 24 24.10 2.63 -14.31
C GLY A 24 22.66 2.19 -13.96
N PRO A 25 22.33 2.04 -12.67
CA PRO A 25 20.95 1.76 -12.26
C PRO A 25 20.05 2.90 -12.74
N LEU A 26 19.05 2.55 -13.55
CA LEU A 26 17.97 3.48 -13.90
C LEU A 26 17.21 3.80 -12.61
N LEU A 27 17.44 4.99 -12.05
CA LEU A 27 16.63 5.54 -10.98
C LEU A 27 15.22 5.78 -11.54
N VAL A 28 14.32 4.83 -11.35
CA VAL A 28 12.90 5.03 -11.63
C VAL A 28 12.41 6.03 -10.59
N SER A 29 12.25 7.29 -11.01
CA SER A 29 11.63 8.32 -10.19
C SER A 29 10.16 7.93 -9.97
N ALA A 30 9.77 7.68 -8.72
CA ALA A 30 8.37 7.50 -8.39
C ALA A 30 7.61 8.80 -8.67
N THR A 31 6.56 8.71 -9.46
CA THR A 31 5.64 9.84 -9.63
C THR A 31 4.67 9.88 -8.45
N THR A 32 4.19 11.07 -8.11
CA THR A 32 3.24 11.24 -7.00
C THR A 32 1.89 11.70 -7.51
N VAL A 33 0.83 11.19 -6.87
CA VAL A 33 -0.55 11.64 -7.07
C VAL A 33 -0.92 12.52 -5.88
N ASP A 34 -1.35 13.76 -6.14
CA ASP A 34 -1.84 14.66 -5.09
C ASP A 34 -3.34 14.46 -4.88
N VAL A 35 -3.73 14.20 -3.63
CA VAL A 35 -5.13 14.10 -3.21
C VAL A 35 -5.34 15.02 -2.01
N ALA A 36 -5.94 16.17 -2.23
CA ALA A 36 -6.20 17.19 -1.20
C ALA A 36 -4.94 17.63 -0.43
N GLY A 37 -3.81 17.80 -1.14
CA GLY A 37 -2.53 18.19 -0.56
C GLY A 37 -1.70 17.03 0.02
N VAL A 38 -2.23 15.81 0.02
CA VAL A 38 -1.51 14.60 0.42
C VAL A 38 -0.88 13.96 -0.82
N LYS A 39 0.43 13.84 -0.82
CA LYS A 39 1.19 13.20 -1.91
C LYS A 39 1.28 11.70 -1.66
N LEU A 40 0.78 10.92 -2.60
CA LEU A 40 0.84 9.47 -2.61
C LEU A 40 1.77 9.03 -3.75
N GLU A 41 2.76 8.21 -3.47
CA GLU A 41 3.62 7.65 -4.51
C GLU A 41 2.81 6.71 -5.42
N ASP A 42 3.07 6.71 -6.71
CA ASP A 42 2.41 5.82 -7.67
C ASP A 42 2.87 4.36 -7.53
N ARG A 43 4.04 4.15 -6.93
CA ARG A 43 4.66 2.85 -6.65
C ARG A 43 5.29 2.84 -5.27
N ILE A 44 5.12 1.74 -4.55
CA ILE A 44 5.72 1.49 -3.24
C ILE A 44 6.23 0.05 -3.16
N THR A 45 6.97 -0.27 -2.10
CA THR A 45 7.36 -1.65 -1.79
C THR A 45 6.74 -2.07 -0.46
N VAL A 46 6.11 -3.24 -0.43
CA VAL A 46 5.57 -3.87 0.79
C VAL A 46 6.09 -5.30 0.86
N ALA A 47 6.71 -5.67 1.98
CA ALA A 47 7.30 -7.00 2.17
C ALA A 47 8.20 -7.44 0.99
N GLY A 48 9.00 -6.53 0.44
CA GLY A 48 9.92 -6.79 -0.67
C GLY A 48 9.25 -6.90 -2.05
N LYS A 49 7.93 -6.71 -2.15
CA LYS A 49 7.19 -6.75 -3.42
C LYS A 49 6.79 -5.35 -3.88
N PRO A 50 6.99 -5.02 -5.17
CA PRO A 50 6.54 -3.75 -5.72
C PRO A 50 5.01 -3.74 -5.84
N LEU A 51 4.38 -2.66 -5.38
CA LEU A 51 2.96 -2.39 -5.53
C LEU A 51 2.74 -1.10 -6.32
N VAL A 52 1.65 -1.04 -7.04
CA VAL A 52 1.19 0.14 -7.77
C VAL A 52 -0.05 0.73 -7.08
N LEU A 53 -0.18 2.05 -7.10
CA LEU A 53 -1.37 2.74 -6.63
C LEU A 53 -2.54 2.36 -7.55
N ASN A 54 -3.49 1.58 -7.04
CA ASN A 54 -4.71 1.22 -7.77
C ASN A 54 -5.60 2.44 -7.95
N GLY A 55 -5.82 3.15 -6.87
CA GLY A 55 -6.59 4.37 -6.84
C GLY A 55 -6.49 5.08 -5.50
N ALA A 56 -6.87 6.34 -5.49
CA ALA A 56 -6.86 7.17 -4.29
C ALA A 56 -7.98 8.23 -4.33
N GLY A 57 -8.50 8.58 -3.17
CA GLY A 57 -9.58 9.55 -3.06
C GLY A 57 -9.76 10.09 -1.65
N ILE A 58 -10.79 10.92 -1.49
CA ILE A 58 -11.14 11.58 -0.23
C ILE A 58 -12.40 10.93 0.33
N ARG A 59 -12.39 10.65 1.63
CA ARG A 59 -13.59 10.31 2.39
C ARG A 59 -14.30 11.58 2.82
N TYR A 60 -15.54 11.71 2.42
CA TYR A 60 -16.42 12.78 2.89
C TYR A 60 -17.42 12.26 3.94
N LYS A 61 -17.70 13.07 4.96
CA LYS A 61 -18.87 12.93 5.85
C LYS A 61 -19.70 14.20 5.70
N ALA A 62 -20.80 14.11 5.00
CA ALA A 62 -21.52 15.27 4.46
C ALA A 62 -20.57 16.14 3.61
N VAL A 63 -20.36 17.39 3.98
CA VAL A 63 -19.48 18.33 3.26
C VAL A 63 -18.03 18.33 3.75
N PHE A 64 -17.71 17.58 4.81
CA PHE A 64 -16.40 17.63 5.44
C PHE A 64 -15.46 16.56 4.87
N LYS A 65 -14.26 16.97 4.46
CA LYS A 65 -13.16 16.07 4.15
C LYS A 65 -12.65 15.45 5.44
N VAL A 66 -12.64 14.12 5.52
CA VAL A 66 -12.27 13.39 6.74
C VAL A 66 -10.85 12.87 6.65
N TYR A 67 -10.53 12.17 5.58
CA TYR A 67 -9.20 11.64 5.29
C TYR A 67 -9.03 11.39 3.79
N THR A 68 -7.78 11.22 3.35
CA THR A 68 -7.47 10.60 2.06
C THR A 68 -7.19 9.13 2.26
N ALA A 69 -7.53 8.33 1.27
CA ALA A 69 -7.16 6.92 1.22
C ALA A 69 -6.50 6.58 -0.12
N GLY A 70 -5.46 5.76 -0.08
CA GLY A 70 -4.79 5.20 -1.25
C GLY A 70 -4.65 3.70 -1.11
N LEU A 71 -5.08 2.95 -2.14
CA LEU A 71 -5.02 1.50 -2.19
C LEU A 71 -3.92 1.06 -3.16
N TYR A 72 -3.01 0.22 -2.66
CA TYR A 72 -1.89 -0.32 -3.42
C TYR A 72 -2.00 -1.83 -3.54
N VAL A 73 -1.75 -2.34 -4.74
CA VAL A 73 -1.85 -3.75 -5.11
C VAL A 73 -0.74 -4.12 -6.11
N GLU A 74 -0.48 -5.40 -6.31
CA GLU A 74 0.49 -5.84 -7.33
C GLU A 74 -0.01 -5.55 -8.76
N LYS A 75 -1.31 -5.76 -9.01
CA LYS A 75 -1.95 -5.56 -10.32
C LYS A 75 -3.23 -4.74 -10.17
N LYS A 76 -3.36 -3.67 -10.96
CA LYS A 76 -4.57 -2.84 -10.96
C LYS A 76 -5.81 -3.64 -11.33
N ALA A 77 -6.91 -3.35 -10.64
CA ALA A 77 -8.24 -3.88 -10.95
C ALA A 77 -9.31 -2.83 -10.64
N SER A 78 -10.43 -2.89 -11.35
CA SER A 78 -11.55 -1.96 -11.23
C SER A 78 -12.77 -2.56 -10.54
N THR A 79 -12.64 -3.77 -10.00
CA THR A 79 -13.71 -4.43 -9.25
C THR A 79 -13.21 -4.81 -7.85
N PRO A 80 -14.09 -4.82 -6.83
CA PRO A 80 -13.72 -5.27 -5.48
C PRO A 80 -13.09 -6.66 -5.47
N ASP A 81 -13.72 -7.63 -6.12
CA ASP A 81 -13.23 -9.02 -6.15
C ASP A 81 -11.87 -9.10 -6.86
N GLY A 82 -11.70 -8.40 -8.00
CA GLY A 82 -10.41 -8.35 -8.69
C GLY A 82 -9.26 -7.75 -7.87
N LEU A 83 -9.56 -6.97 -6.82
CA LEU A 83 -8.58 -6.47 -5.86
C LEU A 83 -8.38 -7.43 -4.69
N LEU A 84 -9.48 -7.95 -4.12
CA LEU A 84 -9.46 -8.77 -2.92
C LEU A 84 -8.88 -10.17 -3.19
N ASP A 85 -9.18 -10.76 -4.34
CA ASP A 85 -8.73 -12.11 -4.74
C ASP A 85 -7.23 -12.20 -5.07
N GLN A 86 -6.52 -11.07 -5.21
CA GLN A 86 -5.07 -11.10 -5.39
C GLN A 86 -4.40 -11.70 -4.16
N THR A 87 -3.51 -12.66 -4.36
CA THR A 87 -2.82 -13.37 -3.27
C THR A 87 -1.62 -12.62 -2.71
N GLY A 88 -1.10 -11.64 -3.44
CA GLY A 88 0.06 -10.85 -3.05
C GLY A 88 -0.23 -9.81 -1.96
N PRO A 89 0.80 -9.07 -1.53
CA PRO A 89 0.64 -8.02 -0.53
C PRO A 89 -0.26 -6.90 -1.06
N LYS A 90 -0.93 -6.22 -0.13
CA LYS A 90 -1.80 -5.08 -0.39
C LYS A 90 -1.58 -4.04 0.70
N ARG A 91 -1.74 -2.78 0.38
CA ARG A 91 -1.69 -1.68 1.36
C ARG A 91 -2.86 -0.72 1.18
N MET A 92 -3.53 -0.41 2.27
CA MET A 92 -4.40 0.77 2.40
C MET A 92 -3.68 1.79 3.26
N THR A 93 -3.40 2.97 2.69
CA THR A 93 -2.83 4.11 3.43
C THR A 93 -3.91 5.15 3.63
N ILE A 94 -4.07 5.63 4.86
CA ILE A 94 -5.06 6.65 5.21
C ILE A 94 -4.34 7.80 5.91
N THR A 95 -4.57 9.03 5.42
CA THR A 95 -4.02 10.26 5.99
C THR A 95 -5.15 11.17 6.42
N MET A 96 -5.16 11.58 7.68
CA MET A 96 -6.20 12.43 8.24
C MET A 96 -6.18 13.83 7.62
N LEU A 97 -7.35 14.34 7.22
CA LEU A 97 -7.54 15.73 6.78
C LEU A 97 -8.17 16.61 7.86
N ARG A 98 -8.53 16.02 9.00
CA ARG A 98 -9.01 16.67 10.20
C ARG A 98 -8.71 15.80 11.42
N ASP A 99 -8.71 16.41 12.59
CA ASP A 99 -8.56 15.67 13.84
C ASP A 99 -9.77 14.78 14.08
N ILE A 100 -9.53 13.54 14.48
CA ILE A 100 -10.56 12.53 14.77
C ILE A 100 -10.25 11.83 16.08
N ASP A 101 -11.26 11.63 16.91
CA ASP A 101 -11.18 10.75 18.06
C ASP A 101 -10.93 9.31 17.60
N SER A 102 -9.86 8.72 18.11
CA SER A 102 -9.42 7.40 17.64
C SER A 102 -10.36 6.28 18.06
N ALA A 103 -11.01 6.39 19.23
CA ALA A 103 -12.00 5.40 19.66
C ALA A 103 -13.27 5.46 18.79
N GLU A 104 -13.68 6.68 18.37
CA GLU A 104 -14.77 6.83 17.40
C GLU A 104 -14.41 6.18 16.06
N LEU A 105 -13.18 6.38 15.58
CA LEU A 105 -12.72 5.74 14.34
C LEU A 105 -12.74 4.21 14.45
N GLY A 106 -12.29 3.64 15.58
CA GLY A 106 -12.36 2.21 15.83
C GLY A 106 -13.81 1.66 15.80
N LYS A 107 -14.77 2.40 16.37
CA LYS A 107 -16.20 2.05 16.32
C LYS A 107 -16.75 2.09 14.88
N LEU A 108 -16.35 3.11 14.10
CA LEU A 108 -16.77 3.21 12.70
C LEU A 108 -16.23 2.07 11.86
N PHE A 109 -15.03 1.60 12.13
CA PHE A 109 -14.43 0.45 11.45
C PHE A 109 -15.18 -0.85 11.80
N SER A 110 -15.41 -1.09 13.10
CA SER A 110 -16.16 -2.26 13.55
C SER A 110 -17.55 -2.32 12.88
N ARG A 111 -18.26 -1.20 12.87
CA ARG A 111 -19.56 -1.10 12.21
C ARG A 111 -19.47 -1.28 10.69
N GLY A 112 -18.46 -0.68 10.04
CA GLY A 112 -18.27 -0.81 8.60
C GLY A 112 -17.96 -2.25 8.18
N MET A 113 -17.22 -3.01 8.99
CA MET A 113 -17.02 -4.44 8.78
C MET A 113 -18.36 -5.22 8.94
N GLU A 114 -19.08 -5.00 10.04
CA GLU A 114 -20.35 -5.65 10.32
C GLU A 114 -21.38 -5.40 9.22
N ASP A 115 -21.54 -4.16 8.78
CA ASP A 115 -22.50 -3.76 7.74
C ASP A 115 -22.23 -4.40 6.37
N ASN A 116 -21.01 -4.88 6.13
CA ASN A 116 -20.55 -5.44 4.86
C ASN A 116 -20.25 -6.95 4.91
N MET A 117 -20.60 -7.63 5.99
CA MET A 117 -20.39 -9.06 6.16
C MET A 117 -21.68 -9.78 6.55
N GLU A 118 -21.72 -11.08 6.27
CA GLU A 118 -22.74 -11.95 6.85
C GLU A 118 -22.54 -12.10 8.37
N LYS A 119 -23.63 -12.11 9.13
CA LYS A 119 -23.60 -12.16 10.61
C LYS A 119 -22.72 -13.30 11.16
N GLY A 120 -22.85 -14.49 10.59
CA GLY A 120 -22.06 -15.66 11.03
C GLY A 120 -20.57 -15.53 10.75
N SER A 121 -20.20 -14.90 9.64
CA SER A 121 -18.80 -14.63 9.28
C SER A 121 -18.20 -13.53 10.15
N PHE A 122 -18.95 -12.45 10.39
CA PHE A 122 -18.51 -11.36 11.27
C PHE A 122 -18.25 -11.84 12.71
N ALA A 123 -19.12 -12.71 13.23
CA ALA A 123 -18.97 -13.25 14.59
C ALA A 123 -17.61 -13.91 14.84
N LYS A 124 -17.03 -14.58 13.83
CA LYS A 124 -15.70 -15.18 13.92
C LYS A 124 -14.58 -14.16 14.04
N LEU A 125 -14.80 -12.94 13.58
CA LEU A 125 -13.80 -11.86 13.58
C LEU A 125 -13.88 -10.96 14.82
N ILE A 126 -14.89 -11.12 15.68
CA ILE A 126 -15.08 -10.29 16.90
C ILE A 126 -13.80 -10.16 17.74
N PRO A 127 -13.03 -11.24 18.03
CA PRO A 127 -11.79 -11.10 18.80
C PRO A 127 -10.79 -10.13 18.15
N GLY A 128 -10.62 -10.24 16.83
CA GLY A 128 -9.78 -9.33 16.07
C GLY A 128 -10.30 -7.89 16.06
N VAL A 129 -11.60 -7.71 15.91
CA VAL A 129 -12.27 -6.39 15.95
C VAL A 129 -12.07 -5.71 17.30
N LEU A 130 -12.24 -6.44 18.42
CA LEU A 130 -12.01 -5.92 19.76
C LEU A 130 -10.55 -5.52 19.96
N ARG A 131 -9.60 -6.35 19.52
CA ARG A 131 -8.17 -6.04 19.59
C ARG A 131 -7.83 -4.79 18.78
N MET A 132 -8.34 -4.66 17.55
CA MET A 132 -8.14 -3.46 16.73
C MET A 132 -8.74 -2.22 17.38
N SER A 133 -9.94 -2.32 17.93
CA SER A 133 -10.59 -1.21 18.65
C SER A 133 -9.76 -0.78 19.86
N GLN A 134 -9.14 -1.72 20.58
CA GLN A 134 -8.23 -1.40 21.68
C GLN A 134 -6.99 -0.66 21.19
N VAL A 135 -6.38 -1.08 20.07
CA VAL A 135 -5.23 -0.40 19.48
C VAL A 135 -5.58 1.06 19.16
N PHE A 136 -6.72 1.32 18.52
CA PHE A 136 -7.16 2.70 18.27
C PHE A 136 -7.43 3.47 19.56
N SER A 137 -8.02 2.85 20.58
CA SER A 137 -8.31 3.49 21.87
C SER A 137 -7.05 3.90 22.65
N ASN A 138 -5.91 3.27 22.40
CA ASN A 138 -4.63 3.67 22.98
C ASN A 138 -4.13 5.02 22.43
N HIS A 139 -4.68 5.47 21.31
CA HIS A 139 -4.41 6.78 20.72
C HIS A 139 -5.61 7.69 20.95
N LYS A 140 -5.49 8.74 21.75
CA LYS A 140 -6.63 9.64 22.04
C LYS A 140 -7.21 10.29 20.78
N VAL A 141 -6.32 10.81 19.91
CA VAL A 141 -6.68 11.54 18.69
C VAL A 141 -5.71 11.18 17.59
N LEU A 142 -6.23 11.01 16.39
CA LEU A 142 -5.47 11.09 15.15
C LEU A 142 -5.62 12.50 14.59
N LYS A 143 -4.51 13.23 14.56
CA LYS A 143 -4.49 14.63 14.10
C LYS A 143 -4.39 14.73 12.59
N THR A 144 -4.78 15.88 12.06
CA THR A 144 -4.54 16.25 10.67
C THR A 144 -3.10 15.97 10.26
N GLY A 145 -2.92 15.29 9.12
CA GLY A 145 -1.62 14.85 8.61
C GLY A 145 -1.10 13.53 9.19
N GLU A 146 -1.63 13.05 10.30
CA GLU A 146 -1.25 11.75 10.82
C GLU A 146 -1.85 10.61 9.99
N THR A 147 -1.12 9.49 9.94
CA THR A 147 -1.48 8.36 9.09
C THR A 147 -1.76 7.11 9.90
N PHE A 148 -2.60 6.25 9.35
CA PHE A 148 -2.58 4.84 9.66
C PHE A 148 -2.56 4.00 8.36
N VAL A 149 -1.96 2.83 8.45
CA VAL A 149 -1.72 1.95 7.31
C VAL A 149 -2.15 0.54 7.68
N LEU A 150 -2.82 -0.10 6.74
CA LEU A 150 -3.23 -1.50 6.83
C LEU A 150 -2.49 -2.26 5.73
N ASP A 151 -1.57 -3.12 6.11
CA ASP A 151 -0.81 -3.97 5.19
C ASP A 151 -1.29 -5.42 5.30
N TRP A 152 -1.74 -5.99 4.21
CA TRP A 152 -1.79 -7.43 4.06
C TRP A 152 -0.43 -7.94 3.63
N VAL A 153 0.18 -8.81 4.42
CA VAL A 153 1.44 -9.47 4.10
C VAL A 153 1.22 -10.98 4.12
N PRO A 154 1.28 -11.65 2.96
CA PRO A 154 1.11 -13.10 2.88
C PRO A 154 2.03 -13.84 3.85
N GLY A 155 1.50 -14.81 4.58
CA GLY A 155 2.21 -15.58 5.60
C GLY A 155 2.39 -14.87 6.95
N THR A 156 2.15 -13.54 7.02
CA THR A 156 2.22 -12.76 8.26
C THR A 156 0.83 -12.36 8.76
N GLY A 157 -0.03 -11.88 7.87
CA GLY A 157 -1.36 -11.36 8.18
C GLY A 157 -1.49 -9.86 7.96
N THR A 158 -2.51 -9.26 8.56
CA THR A 158 -2.74 -7.81 8.52
C THR A 158 -1.89 -7.12 9.57
N VAL A 159 -1.00 -6.24 9.12
CA VAL A 159 -0.17 -5.38 9.97
C VAL A 159 -0.80 -4.00 10.04
N LEU A 160 -1.03 -3.50 11.25
CA LEU A 160 -1.53 -2.15 11.48
C LEU A 160 -0.38 -1.24 11.88
N THR A 161 -0.23 -0.13 11.18
CA THR A 161 0.75 0.92 11.50
C THR A 161 0.02 2.23 11.78
N ILE A 162 0.24 2.85 12.92
CA ILE A 162 -0.36 4.14 13.30
C ILE A 162 0.77 5.14 13.57
N LYS A 163 0.72 6.31 12.95
CA LYS A 163 1.74 7.37 13.11
C LYS A 163 3.17 6.86 12.84
N GLY A 164 3.30 5.95 11.85
CA GLY A 164 4.58 5.35 11.47
C GLY A 164 5.09 4.23 12.37
N LYS A 165 4.35 3.84 13.42
CA LYS A 165 4.70 2.75 14.33
C LYS A 165 3.77 1.55 14.14
N VAL A 166 4.35 0.35 14.01
CA VAL A 166 3.58 -0.90 13.99
C VAL A 166 2.94 -1.11 15.37
N GLU A 167 1.65 -1.41 15.37
CA GLU A 167 0.83 -1.55 16.57
C GLU A 167 0.36 -3.00 16.75
N GLY A 168 0.82 -3.59 17.84
CA GLY A 168 0.45 -4.95 18.24
C GLY A 168 0.94 -6.04 17.29
N GLU A 169 0.42 -7.25 17.50
CA GLU A 169 0.71 -8.41 16.65
C GLU A 169 -0.15 -8.37 15.38
N PRO A 170 0.32 -8.92 14.26
CA PRO A 170 -0.49 -9.05 13.05
C PRO A 170 -1.80 -9.81 13.28
N PHE A 171 -2.85 -9.45 12.53
CA PHE A 171 -4.08 -10.25 12.46
C PHE A 171 -3.87 -11.31 11.40
N ARG A 172 -3.81 -12.57 11.81
CA ARG A 172 -3.36 -13.67 10.94
C ARG A 172 -4.42 -14.16 9.96
N GLU A 173 -5.68 -13.94 10.28
CA GLU A 173 -6.83 -14.38 9.50
C GLU A 173 -6.95 -13.55 8.21
N PRO A 174 -6.88 -14.15 7.00
CA PRO A 174 -7.05 -13.41 5.74
C PRO A 174 -8.41 -12.71 5.67
N GLU A 175 -9.43 -13.34 6.24
CA GLU A 175 -10.81 -12.81 6.29
C GLU A 175 -10.88 -11.49 7.07
N PHE A 176 -9.94 -11.27 8.00
CA PHE A 176 -9.89 -10.00 8.75
C PHE A 176 -9.48 -8.84 7.85
N PHE A 177 -8.46 -9.04 6.98
CA PHE A 177 -8.07 -8.02 6.00
C PHE A 177 -9.19 -7.77 4.99
N GLU A 178 -9.80 -8.82 4.49
CA GLU A 178 -10.92 -8.69 3.56
C GLU A 178 -12.08 -7.91 4.18
N ALA A 179 -12.46 -8.21 5.40
CA ALA A 179 -13.50 -7.50 6.14
C ALA A 179 -13.17 -6.01 6.32
N LEU A 180 -11.90 -5.68 6.62
CA LEU A 180 -11.44 -4.29 6.68
C LEU A 180 -11.59 -3.60 5.33
N MET A 181 -11.14 -4.23 4.23
CA MET A 181 -11.24 -3.62 2.90
C MET A 181 -12.70 -3.42 2.47
N ARG A 182 -13.62 -4.28 2.90
CA ARG A 182 -15.06 -4.14 2.62
C ARG A 182 -15.68 -2.88 3.23
N ILE A 183 -15.05 -2.24 4.23
CA ILE A 183 -15.45 -0.91 4.72
C ILE A 183 -15.50 0.10 3.57
N TRP A 184 -14.58 0.00 2.61
CA TRP A 184 -14.49 0.91 1.46
C TRP A 184 -14.97 0.30 0.16
N LEU A 185 -14.78 -1.00 -0.04
CA LEU A 185 -15.04 -1.68 -1.31
C LEU A 185 -16.34 -2.50 -1.32
N GLY A 186 -16.94 -2.71 -0.15
CA GLY A 186 -18.14 -3.54 0.02
C GLY A 186 -19.42 -2.94 -0.56
N PRO A 187 -20.55 -3.65 -0.44
CA PRO A 187 -21.85 -3.19 -0.94
C PRO A 187 -22.41 -1.98 -0.19
N LYS A 188 -21.99 -1.73 1.06
CA LYS A 188 -22.33 -0.55 1.87
C LYS A 188 -21.07 0.22 2.24
N PRO A 189 -20.38 0.85 1.28
CA PRO A 189 -19.10 1.48 1.53
C PRO A 189 -19.25 2.70 2.42
N ALA A 190 -18.20 3.02 3.16
CA ALA A 190 -18.14 4.23 3.97
C ALA A 190 -18.39 5.51 3.14
N ASP A 191 -18.06 5.48 1.84
CA ASP A 191 -18.27 6.56 0.88
C ASP A 191 -18.22 6.01 -0.55
N TRP A 192 -19.27 6.24 -1.35
CA TRP A 192 -19.33 5.75 -2.73
C TRP A 192 -18.33 6.43 -3.66
N GLN A 193 -18.07 7.72 -3.48
CA GLN A 193 -17.09 8.44 -4.29
C GLN A 193 -15.67 7.93 -4.02
N LEU A 194 -15.37 7.67 -2.73
CA LEU A 194 -14.10 7.06 -2.35
C LEU A 194 -13.97 5.64 -2.91
N LYS A 195 -15.03 4.83 -2.87
CA LYS A 195 -15.04 3.50 -3.48
C LYS A 195 -14.66 3.55 -4.95
N ASP A 196 -15.34 4.40 -5.73
CA ASP A 196 -15.06 4.58 -7.15
C ASP A 196 -13.60 5.00 -7.39
N ALA A 197 -13.12 5.97 -6.58
CA ALA A 197 -11.75 6.45 -6.67
C ALA A 197 -10.71 5.35 -6.36
N LEU A 198 -10.94 4.52 -5.33
CA LEU A 198 -10.06 3.40 -4.99
C LEU A 198 -10.05 2.31 -6.06
N LEU A 199 -11.17 2.10 -6.75
CA LEU A 199 -11.30 1.20 -7.90
C LEU A 199 -10.72 1.79 -9.19
N GLY A 200 -10.22 3.02 -9.17
CA GLY A 200 -9.68 3.69 -10.36
C GLY A 200 -10.75 4.06 -11.39
N ILE A 201 -12.03 4.08 -11.00
CA ILE A 201 -13.15 4.49 -11.84
C ILE A 201 -13.15 6.02 -11.91
N LYS A 202 -12.87 6.56 -13.08
CA LYS A 202 -12.96 8.01 -13.33
C LYS A 202 -14.42 8.37 -13.64
N LYS A 203 -14.93 9.38 -12.94
CA LYS A 203 -16.18 10.06 -13.31
C LYS A 203 -15.90 11.22 -14.23
#